data_bf9689eab75b6ccc253fc9b3700ca51c
#
_entry.id   bf9689eab75b6ccc253fc9b3700ca51c
#
_cell.length_a   1.000
_cell.length_b   1.000
_cell.length_c   1.000
_cell.angle_alpha   90.00
_cell.angle_beta   90.00
_cell.angle_gamma   90.00
#
_symmetry.space_group_name_H-M   'P 1'
#
loop_
_entity.id
_entity.type
_entity.pdbx_description
1 polymer ?
#
loop_
_entity_poly.entity_id
_entity_poly.type
_entity_poly.pdbx_seq_one_letter_code
_entity_poly.pdbx_strand_id
1 'polypeptide(L)'
;MTSSNKALGHGILVILVANIINMVFSLVTNFVLPKYLSVDTYAVIKTYQLYLSYAGLFHLGYSDGAYLKYGGNNFFSIDKYELAETTSTMRVFQFGVALIVLVVAFIAQDPLIAAFALGLFGYNMLGYFKNVYQAVGEFKNYSRVLNIIAVLNFVGNM
;
A
#
# COMPACT_ATOMS: atom_id res chain seq x y z
N MET A 1 -24.96 21.92 -13.02
CA MET A 1 -23.86 21.09 -12.48
C MET A 1 -22.76 21.08 -13.52
N THR A 2 -21.61 21.68 -13.23
CA THR A 2 -20.47 21.77 -14.13
C THR A 2 -19.87 20.38 -14.39
N SER A 3 -19.25 20.16 -15.55
CA SER A 3 -18.59 18.89 -15.93
C SER A 3 -17.59 18.41 -14.86
N SER A 4 -16.97 19.33 -14.15
CA SER A 4 -16.05 19.07 -13.02
C SER A 4 -16.72 18.34 -11.85
N ASN A 5 -17.95 18.72 -11.49
CA ASN A 5 -18.67 18.09 -10.36
C ASN A 5 -19.10 16.65 -10.69
N LYS A 6 -19.39 16.35 -11.97
CA LYS A 6 -19.69 14.96 -12.41
C LYS A 6 -18.43 14.08 -12.37
N ALA A 7 -17.28 14.61 -12.78
CA ALA A 7 -16.01 13.89 -12.73
C ALA A 7 -15.57 13.59 -11.29
N LEU A 8 -15.72 14.58 -10.39
CA LEU A 8 -15.47 14.38 -8.95
C LEU A 8 -16.42 13.35 -8.33
N GLY A 9 -17.72 13.42 -8.63
CA GLY A 9 -18.70 12.46 -8.12
C GLY A 9 -18.40 11.04 -8.59
N HIS A 10 -18.03 10.87 -9.86
CA HIS A 10 -17.62 9.56 -10.39
C HIS A 10 -16.34 9.03 -9.69
N GLY A 11 -15.34 9.90 -9.48
CA GLY A 11 -14.11 9.55 -8.77
C GLY A 11 -14.38 9.07 -7.34
N ILE A 12 -15.21 9.78 -6.60
CA ILE A 12 -15.62 9.42 -5.23
C ILE A 12 -16.33 8.06 -5.23
N LEU A 13 -17.23 7.81 -6.17
CA LEU A 13 -17.96 6.54 -6.27
C LEU A 13 -17.03 5.37 -6.56
N VAL A 14 -16.05 5.54 -7.44
CA VAL A 14 -15.03 4.52 -7.75
C VAL A 14 -14.19 4.18 -6.51
N ILE A 15 -13.79 5.18 -5.72
CA ILE A 15 -13.06 4.97 -4.46
C ILE A 15 -13.94 4.23 -3.45
N LEU A 16 -15.21 4.62 -3.32
CA LEU A 16 -16.15 4.02 -2.38
C LEU A 16 -16.37 2.53 -2.71
N VAL A 17 -16.57 2.20 -3.99
CA VAL A 17 -16.70 0.80 -4.44
C VAL A 17 -15.42 0.01 -4.14
N ALA A 18 -14.23 0.58 -4.42
CA ALA A 18 -12.97 -0.08 -4.10
C ALA A 18 -12.81 -0.33 -2.60
N ASN A 19 -13.20 0.62 -1.75
CA ASN A 19 -13.17 0.45 -0.29
C ASN A 19 -14.16 -0.61 0.20
N ILE A 20 -15.36 -0.70 -0.38
CA ILE A 20 -16.33 -1.76 -0.07
C ILE A 20 -15.77 -3.14 -0.43
N ILE A 21 -15.15 -3.27 -1.61
CA ILE A 21 -14.50 -4.52 -2.02
C ILE A 21 -13.42 -4.92 -1.01
N ASN A 22 -12.54 -3.98 -0.62
CA ASN A 22 -11.52 -4.21 0.40
C ASN A 22 -12.12 -4.63 1.74
N MET A 23 -13.21 -4.00 2.17
CA MET A 23 -13.92 -4.33 3.41
C MET A 23 -14.48 -5.76 3.35
N VAL A 24 -15.09 -6.16 2.24
CA VAL A 24 -15.64 -7.51 2.06
C VAL A 24 -14.52 -8.55 2.14
N PHE A 25 -13.40 -8.35 1.42
CA PHE A 25 -12.26 -9.26 1.51
C PHE A 25 -11.69 -9.34 2.94
N SER A 26 -11.59 -8.21 3.63
CA SER A 26 -11.14 -8.15 5.02
C SER A 26 -12.06 -8.93 5.96
N LEU A 27 -13.38 -8.78 5.80
CA LEU A 27 -14.37 -9.52 6.60
C LEU A 27 -14.27 -11.03 6.33
N VAL A 28 -14.24 -11.44 5.06
CA VAL A 28 -14.07 -12.86 4.69
C VAL A 28 -12.81 -13.42 5.32
N THR A 29 -11.66 -12.75 5.16
CA THR A 29 -10.39 -13.18 5.74
C THR A 29 -10.48 -13.30 7.27
N ASN A 30 -11.04 -12.31 7.96
CA ASN A 30 -11.09 -12.31 9.43
C ASN A 30 -12.07 -13.32 10.03
N PHE A 31 -13.14 -13.68 9.31
CA PHE A 31 -14.13 -14.64 9.81
C PHE A 31 -13.90 -16.07 9.32
N VAL A 32 -13.34 -16.24 8.10
CA VAL A 32 -13.15 -17.56 7.49
C VAL A 32 -11.86 -18.19 7.97
N LEU A 33 -10.74 -17.45 7.99
CA LEU A 33 -9.44 -17.98 8.37
C LEU A 33 -9.43 -18.67 9.76
N PRO A 34 -10.01 -18.08 10.83
CA PRO A 34 -9.98 -18.72 12.15
C PRO A 34 -10.68 -20.08 12.22
N LYS A 35 -11.57 -20.39 11.25
CA LYS A 35 -12.28 -21.69 11.21
C LYS A 35 -11.40 -22.83 10.67
N TYR A 36 -10.42 -22.49 9.83
CA TYR A 36 -9.63 -23.49 9.10
C TYR A 36 -8.18 -23.57 9.55
N LEU A 37 -7.71 -22.60 10.32
CA LEU A 37 -6.34 -22.53 10.79
C LEU A 37 -6.21 -22.93 12.26
N SER A 38 -5.09 -23.53 12.62
CA SER A 38 -4.72 -23.69 14.02
C SER A 38 -4.51 -22.32 14.68
N VAL A 39 -4.66 -22.24 16.00
CA VAL A 39 -4.45 -21.02 16.78
C VAL A 39 -3.05 -20.44 16.52
N ASP A 40 -2.03 -21.32 16.47
CA ASP A 40 -0.64 -20.90 16.25
C ASP A 40 -0.44 -20.29 14.85
N THR A 41 -0.96 -20.95 13.82
CA THR A 41 -0.88 -20.44 12.44
C THR A 41 -1.60 -19.10 12.30
N TYR A 42 -2.77 -18.99 12.92
CA TYR A 42 -3.53 -17.74 12.90
C TYR A 42 -2.79 -16.61 13.66
N ALA A 43 -2.13 -16.92 14.79
CA ALA A 43 -1.31 -15.97 15.53
C ALA A 43 -0.13 -15.45 14.69
N VAL A 44 0.56 -16.32 13.95
CA VAL A 44 1.65 -15.91 13.03
C VAL A 44 1.13 -14.93 11.96
N ILE A 45 0.00 -15.23 11.32
CA ILE A 45 -0.60 -14.35 10.31
C ILE A 45 -0.97 -12.98 10.94
N LYS A 46 -1.56 -12.98 12.13
CA LYS A 46 -1.94 -11.74 12.83
C LYS A 46 -0.71 -10.92 13.24
N THR A 47 0.36 -11.57 13.67
CA THR A 47 1.62 -10.88 13.98
C THR A 47 2.24 -10.26 12.73
N TYR A 48 2.23 -10.98 11.60
CA TYR A 48 2.67 -10.42 10.32
C TYR A 48 1.83 -9.23 9.86
N GLN A 49 0.50 -9.32 9.98
CA GLN A 49 -0.41 -8.20 9.68
C GLN A 49 -0.14 -6.99 10.60
N LEU A 50 0.18 -7.25 11.88
CA LEU A 50 0.58 -6.19 12.81
C LEU A 50 1.87 -5.51 12.34
N TYR A 51 2.90 -6.26 11.92
CA TYR A 51 4.12 -5.68 11.37
C TYR A 51 3.82 -4.83 10.12
N LEU A 52 3.00 -5.33 9.20
CA LEU A 52 2.59 -4.57 8.01
C LEU A 52 1.84 -3.28 8.36
N SER A 53 1.08 -3.23 9.46
CA SER A 53 0.41 -2.01 9.88
C SER A 53 1.38 -0.88 10.24
N TYR A 54 2.60 -1.22 10.64
CA TYR A 54 3.68 -0.27 10.92
C TYR A 54 4.58 0.01 9.71
N ALA A 55 4.39 -0.69 8.58
CA ALA A 55 5.23 -0.54 7.39
C ALA A 55 5.29 0.92 6.89
N GLY A 56 4.20 1.67 7.04
CA GLY A 56 4.13 3.08 6.67
C GLY A 56 5.12 3.97 7.44
N LEU A 57 5.55 3.60 8.64
CA LEU A 57 6.54 4.37 9.38
C LEU A 57 7.92 4.35 8.69
N PHE A 58 8.20 3.30 7.94
CA PHE A 58 9.49 3.10 7.28
C PHE A 58 9.69 3.94 6.01
N HIS A 59 8.67 4.64 5.52
CA HIS A 59 8.88 5.63 4.45
C HIS A 59 9.23 7.03 4.99
N LEU A 60 9.27 7.22 6.32
CA LEU A 60 9.69 8.45 7.01
C LEU A 60 9.02 9.72 6.46
N GLY A 61 7.75 9.65 6.09
CA GLY A 61 7.00 10.77 5.53
C GLY A 61 7.29 11.06 4.04
N TYR A 62 8.19 10.33 3.38
CA TYR A 62 8.50 10.58 1.97
C TYR A 62 7.27 10.46 1.05
N SER A 63 6.45 9.46 1.28
CA SER A 63 5.20 9.26 0.54
C SER A 63 4.21 10.41 0.76
N ASP A 64 4.16 10.95 1.98
CA ASP A 64 3.31 12.08 2.33
C ASP A 64 3.84 13.38 1.72
N GLY A 65 5.17 13.56 1.71
CA GLY A 65 5.83 14.66 1.00
C GLY A 65 5.52 14.65 -0.50
N ALA A 66 5.54 13.49 -1.14
CA ALA A 66 5.17 13.35 -2.54
C ALA A 66 3.67 13.69 -2.76
N TYR A 67 2.79 13.25 -1.86
CA TYR A 67 1.38 13.61 -1.89
C TYR A 67 1.17 15.13 -1.86
N LEU A 68 1.84 15.83 -0.95
CA LEU A 68 1.75 17.29 -0.84
C LEU A 68 2.37 17.99 -2.05
N LYS A 69 3.50 17.50 -2.56
CA LYS A 69 4.21 18.07 -3.71
C LYS A 69 3.37 18.03 -4.98
N TYR A 70 2.67 16.94 -5.23
CA TYR A 70 1.88 16.74 -6.45
C TYR A 70 0.41 17.09 -6.27
N GLY A 71 -0.03 17.39 -5.04
CA GLY A 71 -1.42 17.69 -4.73
C GLY A 71 -1.99 18.86 -5.51
N GLY A 72 -3.17 18.67 -6.12
CA GLY A 72 -3.86 19.67 -6.93
C GLY A 72 -3.33 19.85 -8.36
N ASN A 73 -2.21 19.20 -8.72
CA ASN A 73 -1.71 19.24 -10.09
C ASN A 73 -2.47 18.24 -10.97
N ASN A 74 -2.54 18.54 -12.27
CA ASN A 74 -2.99 17.55 -13.24
C ASN A 74 -1.84 16.57 -13.50
N PHE A 75 -2.13 15.26 -13.55
CA PHE A 75 -1.12 14.22 -13.79
C PHE A 75 -0.28 14.48 -15.05
N PHE A 76 -0.91 14.95 -16.13
CA PHE A 76 -0.25 15.23 -17.39
C PHE A 76 0.58 16.52 -17.40
N SER A 77 0.42 17.40 -16.39
CA SER A 77 1.20 18.62 -16.23
C SER A 77 2.46 18.42 -15.37
N ILE A 78 2.60 17.28 -14.71
CA ILE A 78 3.79 16.97 -13.91
C ILE A 78 4.96 16.67 -14.84
N ASP A 79 6.13 17.23 -14.54
CA ASP A 79 7.35 16.87 -15.23
C ASP A 79 7.67 15.39 -15.00
N LYS A 80 7.77 14.66 -16.11
CA LYS A 80 8.04 13.21 -16.10
C LYS A 80 9.39 12.86 -15.51
N TYR A 81 10.39 13.72 -15.71
CA TYR A 81 11.73 13.53 -15.15
C TYR A 81 11.70 13.68 -13.63
N GLU A 82 11.02 14.72 -13.14
CA GLU A 82 10.85 14.97 -11.71
C GLU A 82 10.08 13.82 -11.02
N LEU A 83 9.00 13.35 -11.63
CA LEU A 83 8.23 12.21 -11.11
C LEU A 83 9.08 10.92 -11.12
N ALA A 84 9.85 10.69 -12.18
CA ALA A 84 10.74 9.53 -12.28
C ALA A 84 11.85 9.59 -11.23
N GLU A 85 12.46 10.75 -11.00
CA GLU A 85 13.48 10.98 -9.98
C GLU A 85 12.92 10.73 -8.57
N THR A 86 11.77 11.32 -8.25
CA THR A 86 11.09 11.13 -6.96
C THR A 86 10.74 9.67 -6.73
N THR A 87 10.22 8.98 -7.75
CA THR A 87 9.90 7.55 -7.68
C THR A 87 11.16 6.69 -7.52
N SER A 88 12.24 7.04 -8.22
CA SER A 88 13.52 6.33 -8.16
C SER A 88 14.16 6.47 -6.78
N THR A 89 14.13 7.67 -6.22
CA THR A 89 14.61 7.96 -4.86
C THR A 89 13.83 7.14 -3.84
N MET A 90 12.50 7.11 -3.92
CA MET A 90 11.66 6.27 -3.05
C MET A 90 12.03 4.79 -3.17
N ARG A 91 12.25 4.30 -4.39
CA ARG A 91 12.63 2.90 -4.65
C ARG A 91 13.95 2.54 -4.00
N VAL A 92 14.99 3.35 -4.21
CA VAL A 92 16.33 3.12 -3.65
C VAL A 92 16.29 3.18 -2.12
N PHE A 93 15.59 4.18 -1.57
CA PHE A 93 15.42 4.32 -0.15
C PHE A 93 14.72 3.11 0.48
N GLN A 94 13.58 2.68 -0.07
CA GLN A 94 12.84 1.53 0.45
C GLN A 94 13.60 0.21 0.30
N PHE A 95 14.37 0.06 -0.77
CA PHE A 95 15.25 -1.09 -0.94
C PHE A 95 16.32 -1.14 0.16
N GLY A 96 16.95 0.00 0.45
CA GLY A 96 17.92 0.12 1.55
C GLY A 96 17.31 -0.21 2.92
N VAL A 97 16.12 0.32 3.20
CA VAL A 97 15.38 0.02 4.45
C VAL A 97 15.04 -1.47 4.53
N ALA A 98 14.53 -2.07 3.47
CA ALA A 98 14.21 -3.50 3.44
C ALA A 98 15.46 -4.38 3.70
N LEU A 99 16.62 -4.00 3.13
CA LEU A 99 17.88 -4.68 3.41
C LEU A 99 18.29 -4.57 4.88
N ILE A 100 18.17 -3.40 5.49
CA ILE A 100 18.47 -3.21 6.93
C ILE A 100 17.58 -4.11 7.79
N VAL A 101 16.27 -4.12 7.52
CA VAL A 101 15.31 -4.97 8.25
C VAL A 101 15.62 -6.46 8.03
N LEU A 102 16.04 -6.84 6.82
CA LEU A 102 16.45 -8.22 6.53
C LEU A 102 17.70 -8.64 7.31
N VAL A 103 18.69 -7.73 7.44
CA VAL A 103 19.88 -7.97 8.28
C VAL A 103 19.49 -8.15 9.76
N VAL A 104 18.56 -7.31 10.26
CA VAL A 104 18.03 -7.45 11.62
C VAL A 104 17.34 -8.80 11.79
N ALA A 105 16.52 -9.23 10.82
CA ALA A 105 15.86 -10.53 10.83
C ALA A 105 16.86 -11.69 10.90
N PHE A 106 17.96 -11.58 10.15
CA PHE A 106 19.02 -12.59 10.14
C PHE A 106 19.75 -12.69 11.49
N ILE A 107 20.04 -11.52 12.10
CA ILE A 107 20.68 -11.47 13.43
C ILE A 107 19.73 -12.02 14.51
N ALA A 108 18.46 -11.65 14.44
CA ALA A 108 17.42 -12.12 15.37
C ALA A 108 17.00 -13.57 15.14
N GLN A 109 17.38 -14.18 14.01
CA GLN A 109 16.93 -15.50 13.55
C GLN A 109 15.39 -15.62 13.53
N ASP A 110 14.71 -14.54 13.19
CA ASP A 110 13.25 -14.48 13.15
C ASP A 110 12.74 -14.50 11.70
N PRO A 111 12.15 -15.63 11.24
CA PRO A 111 11.63 -15.74 9.88
C PRO A 111 10.45 -14.82 9.61
N LEU A 112 9.71 -14.38 10.62
CA LEU A 112 8.59 -13.48 10.47
C LEU A 112 9.04 -12.05 10.16
N ILE A 113 10.12 -11.58 10.81
CA ILE A 113 10.77 -10.32 10.46
C ILE A 113 11.37 -10.39 9.05
N ALA A 114 11.92 -11.54 8.64
CA ALA A 114 12.43 -11.72 7.29
C ALA A 114 11.30 -11.63 6.23
N ALA A 115 10.17 -12.29 6.48
CA ALA A 115 8.99 -12.19 5.63
C ALA A 115 8.46 -10.75 5.56
N PHE A 116 8.45 -10.02 6.69
CA PHE A 116 8.09 -8.62 6.73
C PHE A 116 9.05 -7.76 5.89
N ALA A 117 10.37 -7.96 5.99
CA ALA A 117 11.36 -7.22 5.21
C ALA A 117 11.15 -7.38 3.70
N LEU A 118 10.84 -8.61 3.24
CA LEU A 118 10.53 -8.89 1.83
C LEU A 118 9.24 -8.20 1.36
N GLY A 119 8.22 -8.14 2.23
CA GLY A 119 6.95 -7.47 1.93
C GLY A 119 7.02 -5.95 2.00
N LEU A 120 7.91 -5.40 2.83
CA LEU A 120 7.99 -3.97 3.16
C LEU A 120 8.20 -3.09 1.92
N PHE A 121 9.12 -3.49 1.03
CA PHE A 121 9.40 -2.76 -0.21
C PHE A 121 8.13 -2.64 -1.08
N GLY A 122 7.48 -3.75 -1.35
CA GLY A 122 6.27 -3.79 -2.18
C GLY A 122 5.13 -3.00 -1.55
N TYR A 123 4.92 -3.16 -0.25
CA TYR A 123 3.87 -2.48 0.50
C TYR A 123 4.03 -0.94 0.43
N ASN A 124 5.24 -0.44 0.72
CA ASN A 124 5.50 1.01 0.70
C ASN A 124 5.50 1.59 -0.72
N MET A 125 5.97 0.84 -1.73
CA MET A 125 5.88 1.28 -3.13
C MET A 125 4.43 1.37 -3.62
N LEU A 126 3.57 0.40 -3.27
CA LEU A 126 2.15 0.47 -3.58
C LEU A 126 1.47 1.64 -2.85
N GLY A 127 1.82 1.87 -1.59
CA GLY A 127 1.37 3.03 -0.81
C GLY A 127 1.77 4.36 -1.45
N TYR A 128 3.02 4.47 -1.91
CA TYR A 128 3.52 5.63 -2.63
C TYR A 128 2.73 5.92 -3.92
N PHE A 129 2.53 4.92 -4.78
CA PHE A 129 1.75 5.11 -6.00
C PHE A 129 0.29 5.47 -5.70
N LYS A 130 -0.30 4.84 -4.69
CA LYS A 130 -1.64 5.19 -4.22
C LYS A 130 -1.71 6.69 -3.85
N ASN A 131 -0.76 7.17 -3.06
CA ASN A 131 -0.71 8.57 -2.63
C ASN A 131 -0.49 9.54 -3.82
N VAL A 132 0.41 9.22 -4.75
CA VAL A 132 0.62 10.02 -5.96
C VAL A 132 -0.65 10.09 -6.81
N TYR A 133 -1.31 8.96 -7.11
CA TYR A 133 -2.55 8.97 -7.90
C TYR A 133 -3.69 9.71 -7.20
N GLN A 134 -3.78 9.60 -5.88
CA GLN A 134 -4.76 10.36 -5.10
C GLN A 134 -4.49 11.86 -5.16
N ALA A 135 -3.23 12.28 -5.02
CA ALA A 135 -2.82 13.66 -5.04
C ALA A 135 -3.19 14.38 -6.35
N VAL A 136 -3.04 13.67 -7.48
CA VAL A 136 -3.30 14.23 -8.83
C VAL A 136 -4.73 13.96 -9.34
N GLY A 137 -5.60 13.38 -8.52
CA GLY A 137 -6.99 13.08 -8.89
C GLY A 137 -7.17 11.95 -9.89
N GLU A 138 -6.14 11.10 -10.10
CA GLU A 138 -6.20 9.90 -10.95
C GLU A 138 -6.92 8.74 -10.25
N PHE A 139 -8.18 8.92 -9.94
CA PHE A 139 -8.98 8.00 -9.10
C PHE A 139 -9.11 6.60 -9.71
N LYS A 140 -9.05 6.46 -11.04
CA LYS A 140 -9.08 5.16 -11.70
C LYS A 140 -7.81 4.36 -11.40
N ASN A 141 -6.65 4.98 -11.46
CA ASN A 141 -5.37 4.35 -11.14
C ASN A 141 -5.23 4.12 -9.64
N TYR A 142 -5.69 5.06 -8.81
CA TYR A 142 -5.81 4.90 -7.36
C TYR A 142 -6.60 3.63 -6.99
N SER A 143 -7.80 3.45 -7.54
CA SER A 143 -8.65 2.28 -7.24
C SER A 143 -8.04 0.97 -7.75
N ARG A 144 -7.31 0.98 -8.87
CA ARG A 144 -6.54 -0.19 -9.32
C ARG A 144 -5.50 -0.63 -8.31
N VAL A 145 -4.72 0.32 -7.76
CA VAL A 145 -3.72 0.03 -6.72
C VAL A 145 -4.40 -0.52 -5.47
N LEU A 146 -5.51 0.07 -5.03
CA LEU A 146 -6.30 -0.46 -3.90
C LEU A 146 -6.76 -1.90 -4.14
N ASN A 147 -7.28 -2.21 -5.32
CA ASN A 147 -7.74 -3.56 -5.65
C ASN A 147 -6.57 -4.57 -5.71
N ILE A 148 -5.41 -4.16 -6.22
CA ILE A 148 -4.19 -5.00 -6.19
C ILE A 148 -3.80 -5.30 -4.75
N ILE A 149 -3.77 -4.30 -3.88
CA ILE A 149 -3.46 -4.47 -2.46
C ILE A 149 -4.47 -5.43 -1.81
N ALA A 150 -5.77 -5.28 -2.09
CA ALA A 150 -6.81 -6.17 -1.56
C ALA A 150 -6.62 -7.62 -1.98
N VAL A 151 -6.36 -7.85 -3.28
CA VAL A 151 -6.13 -9.20 -3.83
C VAL A 151 -4.86 -9.81 -3.25
N LEU A 152 -3.76 -9.05 -3.17
CA LEU A 152 -2.51 -9.53 -2.56
C LEU A 152 -2.70 -9.90 -1.09
N ASN A 153 -3.40 -9.08 -0.33
CA ASN A 153 -3.71 -9.38 1.07
C ASN A 153 -4.62 -10.62 1.21
N PHE A 154 -5.60 -10.77 0.33
CA PHE A 154 -6.49 -11.94 0.34
C PHE A 154 -5.73 -13.23 -0.01
N VAL A 155 -4.94 -13.22 -1.09
CA VAL A 155 -4.15 -14.37 -1.53
C VAL A 155 -3.03 -14.71 -0.54
N GLY A 156 -2.38 -13.69 0.03
CA GLY A 156 -1.31 -13.90 1.02
C GLY A 156 -1.80 -14.42 2.38
N ASN A 157 -3.12 -14.36 2.64
CA ASN A 157 -3.75 -14.89 3.85
C ASN A 157 -4.42 -16.27 3.65
N MET A 158 -4.43 -16.81 2.43
CA MET A 158 -4.92 -18.16 2.11
C MET A 158 -3.79 -19.18 2.07
#